data_bdb425a5470760f57212317c9c820f8f
#
_entry.id   bdb425a5470760f57212317c9c820f8f
#
_cell.length_a   1.000
_cell.length_b   1.000
_cell.length_c   1.000
_cell.angle_alpha   90.00
_cell.angle_beta   90.00
_cell.angle_gamma   90.00
#
_symmetry.space_group_name_H-M   'P 1'
#
loop_
_entity.id
_entity.type
_entity.pdbx_description
1 polymer ?
#
loop_
_entity_poly.entity_id
_entity_poly.type
_entity_poly.pdbx_seq_one_letter_code
_entity_poly.pdbx_strand_id
1 'polypeptide(L)'
;RKAGAELLDLAGANATVELPSQRVKAAADKEMAKLRSNLTRSGLTMEQHCQKNNTTPQLLEEGYIRDAERRMRNILVSQAISQAEDIHASPEEVAAEYMRLSRMNGTPVEEIRKALPIEAVAAALVSQKVQQFLLENAQVTTVMVQANKE
;
A
#
# COMPACT_ATOMS: atom_id res chain seq x y z
N ARG A 1 3.35 -12.32 3.43
CA ARG A 1 2.90 -11.01 2.90
C ARG A 1 2.15 -10.17 3.95
N LYS A 2 1.23 -10.75 4.72
CA LYS A 2 0.43 -10.00 5.71
C LYS A 2 1.29 -9.43 6.85
N ALA A 3 2.16 -10.23 7.45
CA ALA A 3 3.01 -9.81 8.56
C ALA A 3 4.01 -8.68 8.18
N GLY A 4 4.59 -8.71 6.97
CA GLY A 4 5.47 -7.63 6.51
C GLY A 4 4.74 -6.29 6.31
N ALA A 5 3.49 -6.33 5.85
CA ALA A 5 2.66 -5.14 5.74
C ALA A 5 2.28 -4.59 7.13
N GLU A 6 1.96 -5.46 8.09
CA GLU A 6 1.69 -5.06 9.47
C GLU A 6 2.91 -4.41 10.15
N LEU A 7 4.12 -4.92 9.89
CA LEU A 7 5.36 -4.31 10.38
C LEU A 7 5.62 -2.95 9.75
N LEU A 8 5.32 -2.79 8.46
CA LEU A 8 5.42 -1.49 7.80
C LEU A 8 4.39 -0.49 8.34
N ASP A 9 3.16 -0.94 8.62
CA ASP A 9 2.14 -0.12 9.28
C ASP A 9 2.58 0.34 10.68
N LEU A 10 3.20 -0.55 11.46
CA LEU A 10 3.76 -0.23 12.77
C LEU A 10 4.93 0.77 12.68
N ALA A 11 5.85 0.55 11.75
CA ALA A 11 6.94 1.48 11.50
C ALA A 11 6.41 2.86 11.08
N GLY A 12 5.39 2.89 10.21
CA GLY A 12 4.71 4.10 9.80
C GLY A 12 4.00 4.82 10.93
N ALA A 13 3.31 4.09 11.81
CA ALA A 13 2.63 4.67 12.97
C ALA A 13 3.58 5.32 13.98
N ASN A 14 4.80 4.77 14.12
CA ASN A 14 5.83 5.29 15.02
C ASN A 14 6.71 6.38 14.39
N ALA A 15 6.60 6.59 13.08
CA ALA A 15 7.41 7.60 12.38
C ALA A 15 6.76 8.99 12.50
N THR A 16 7.58 10.00 12.82
CA THR A 16 7.17 11.41 12.77
C THR A 16 7.30 11.90 11.33
N VAL A 17 6.22 11.81 10.57
CA VAL A 17 6.18 12.23 9.16
C VAL A 17 5.08 13.27 8.98
N GLU A 18 5.47 14.45 8.48
CA GLU A 18 4.51 15.46 8.05
C GLU A 18 3.92 15.06 6.69
N LEU A 19 2.60 14.84 6.67
CA LEU A 19 1.87 14.52 5.46
C LEU A 19 1.24 15.77 4.86
N PRO A 20 1.35 15.98 3.53
CA PRO A 20 0.68 17.10 2.88
C PRO A 20 -0.84 16.87 2.89
N SER A 21 -1.55 17.60 3.74
CA SER A 21 -2.99 17.48 3.98
C SER A 21 -3.84 17.53 2.71
N GLN A 22 -3.44 18.38 1.75
CA GLN A 22 -4.12 18.48 0.45
C GLN A 22 -4.02 17.19 -0.38
N ARG A 23 -2.89 16.50 -0.35
CA ARG A 23 -2.72 15.21 -1.05
C ARG A 23 -3.51 14.10 -0.39
N VAL A 24 -3.53 14.08 0.94
CA VAL A 24 -4.37 13.15 1.71
C VAL A 24 -5.83 13.32 1.35
N LYS A 25 -6.33 14.57 1.38
CA LYS A 25 -7.71 14.88 1.03
C LYS A 25 -8.03 14.49 -0.42
N ALA A 26 -7.19 14.85 -1.38
CA ALA A 26 -7.40 14.49 -2.78
C ALA A 26 -7.45 12.98 -3.01
N ALA A 27 -6.65 12.20 -2.27
CA ALA A 27 -6.69 10.74 -2.33
C ALA A 27 -8.00 10.18 -1.75
N ALA A 28 -8.47 10.72 -0.63
CA ALA A 28 -9.75 10.34 -0.02
C ALA A 28 -10.93 10.69 -0.93
N ASP A 29 -10.96 11.90 -1.50
CA ASP A 29 -11.99 12.36 -2.44
C ASP A 29 -12.07 11.45 -3.68
N LYS A 30 -10.94 10.97 -4.18
CA LYS A 30 -10.89 10.01 -5.29
C LYS A 30 -11.54 8.68 -4.93
N GLU A 31 -11.32 8.16 -3.74
CA GLU A 31 -11.96 6.92 -3.29
C GLU A 31 -13.48 7.11 -3.07
N MET A 32 -13.89 8.25 -2.51
CA MET A 32 -15.31 8.61 -2.39
C MET A 32 -15.98 8.72 -3.77
N ALA A 33 -15.31 9.31 -4.75
CA ALA A 33 -15.83 9.40 -6.12
C ALA A 33 -15.98 8.01 -6.76
N LYS A 34 -15.03 7.10 -6.56
CA LYS A 34 -15.14 5.70 -7.01
C LYS A 34 -16.32 4.99 -6.35
N LEU A 35 -16.50 5.17 -5.04
CA LEU A 35 -17.63 4.59 -4.33
C LEU A 35 -18.95 5.09 -4.94
N ARG A 36 -19.12 6.40 -5.13
CA ARG A 36 -20.31 7.00 -5.75
C ARG A 36 -20.58 6.42 -7.14
N SER A 37 -19.54 6.33 -7.98
CA SER A 37 -19.63 5.75 -9.32
C SER A 37 -20.08 4.27 -9.30
N ASN A 38 -19.53 3.49 -8.36
CA ASN A 38 -19.90 2.07 -8.22
C ASN A 38 -21.35 1.91 -7.73
N LEU A 39 -21.78 2.73 -6.78
CA LEU A 39 -23.16 2.73 -6.28
C LEU A 39 -24.14 3.09 -7.39
N THR A 40 -23.87 4.15 -8.15
CA THR A 40 -24.71 4.53 -9.30
C THR A 40 -24.85 3.39 -10.31
N ARG A 41 -23.73 2.71 -10.61
CA ARG A 41 -23.72 1.57 -11.54
C ARG A 41 -24.52 0.37 -11.03
N SER A 42 -24.60 0.21 -9.71
CA SER A 42 -25.38 -0.84 -9.03
C SER A 42 -26.81 -0.43 -8.70
N GLY A 43 -27.25 0.78 -9.08
CA GLY A 43 -28.59 1.29 -8.77
C GLY A 43 -28.84 1.59 -7.29
N LEU A 44 -27.77 1.79 -6.50
CA LEU A 44 -27.83 2.09 -5.07
C LEU A 44 -27.54 3.56 -4.81
N THR A 45 -28.24 4.13 -3.81
CA THR A 45 -27.91 5.47 -3.28
C THR A 45 -26.86 5.38 -2.19
N MET A 46 -26.20 6.50 -1.89
CA MET A 46 -25.25 6.61 -0.76
C MET A 46 -25.96 6.31 0.57
N GLU A 47 -27.19 6.78 0.74
CA GLU A 47 -28.01 6.53 1.94
C GLU A 47 -28.28 5.05 2.16
N GLN A 48 -28.73 4.35 1.09
CA GLN A 48 -28.95 2.89 1.15
C GLN A 48 -27.67 2.12 1.48
N HIS A 49 -26.54 2.54 0.90
CA HIS A 49 -25.24 1.96 1.21
C HIS A 49 -24.85 2.18 2.68
N CYS A 50 -25.01 3.39 3.16
CA CYS A 50 -24.70 3.73 4.56
C CYS A 50 -25.59 2.99 5.55
N GLN A 51 -26.89 2.90 5.30
CA GLN A 51 -27.83 2.15 6.13
C GLN A 51 -27.45 0.66 6.20
N LYS A 52 -27.16 0.05 5.04
CA LYS A 52 -26.78 -1.37 4.98
C LYS A 52 -25.49 -1.68 5.74
N ASN A 53 -24.57 -0.74 5.82
CA ASN A 53 -23.26 -0.91 6.45
C ASN A 53 -23.16 -0.24 7.84
N ASN A 54 -24.27 0.22 8.41
CA ASN A 54 -24.33 0.92 9.70
C ASN A 54 -23.29 2.05 9.80
N THR A 55 -23.21 2.91 8.80
CA THR A 55 -22.25 4.00 8.69
C THR A 55 -22.92 5.29 8.22
N THR A 56 -22.16 6.36 8.13
CA THR A 56 -22.60 7.64 7.57
C THR A 56 -21.62 8.12 6.49
N PRO A 57 -22.01 9.03 5.58
CA PRO A 57 -21.09 9.59 4.59
C PRO A 57 -19.85 10.23 5.23
N GLN A 58 -20.01 10.90 6.39
CA GLN A 58 -18.90 11.50 7.14
C GLN A 58 -17.92 10.44 7.66
N LEU A 59 -18.42 9.35 8.27
CA LEU A 59 -17.58 8.26 8.76
C LEU A 59 -16.83 7.56 7.63
N LEU A 60 -17.45 7.44 6.45
CA LEU A 60 -16.78 6.92 5.26
C LEU A 60 -15.65 7.85 4.80
N GLU A 61 -15.90 9.15 4.74
CA GLU A 61 -14.89 10.14 4.37
C GLU A 61 -13.70 10.12 5.35
N GLU A 62 -13.97 10.14 6.65
CA GLU A 62 -12.94 10.01 7.69
C GLU A 62 -12.15 8.70 7.56
N GLY A 63 -12.82 7.60 7.24
CA GLY A 63 -12.18 6.31 6.97
C GLY A 63 -11.22 6.37 5.79
N TYR A 64 -11.65 6.99 4.68
CA TYR A 64 -10.79 7.17 3.50
C TYR A 64 -9.62 8.12 3.75
N ILE A 65 -9.82 9.16 4.58
CA ILE A 65 -8.73 10.05 5.01
C ILE A 65 -7.68 9.27 5.80
N ARG A 66 -8.09 8.51 6.84
CA ARG A 66 -7.18 7.67 7.64
C ARG A 66 -6.43 6.64 6.77
N ASP A 67 -7.11 6.02 5.83
CA ASP A 67 -6.48 5.07 4.91
C ASP A 67 -5.50 5.75 3.94
N ALA A 68 -5.80 6.96 3.48
CA ALA A 68 -4.90 7.75 2.65
C ALA A 68 -3.65 8.17 3.42
N GLU A 69 -3.81 8.64 4.67
CA GLU A 69 -2.70 8.99 5.56
C GLU A 69 -1.79 7.78 5.81
N ARG A 70 -2.37 6.64 6.17
CA ARG A 70 -1.62 5.41 6.40
C ARG A 70 -0.81 5.00 5.16
N ARG A 71 -1.45 5.00 3.99
CA ARG A 71 -0.77 4.66 2.72
C ARG A 71 0.38 5.61 2.40
N MET A 72 0.18 6.92 2.55
CA MET A 72 1.23 7.91 2.29
C MET A 72 2.39 7.77 3.28
N ARG A 73 2.08 7.55 4.57
CA ARG A 73 3.10 7.33 5.60
C ARG A 73 3.92 6.08 5.30
N ASN A 74 3.28 4.99 4.93
CA ASN A 74 3.95 3.75 4.56
C ASN A 74 4.86 3.92 3.33
N ILE A 75 4.44 4.69 2.34
CA ILE A 75 5.28 5.01 1.17
C ILE A 75 6.54 5.77 1.62
N LEU A 76 6.40 6.81 2.43
CA LEU A 76 7.54 7.62 2.89
C LEU A 76 8.48 6.81 3.78
N VAL A 77 7.95 5.99 4.69
CA VAL A 77 8.75 5.10 5.53
C VAL A 77 9.45 4.04 4.69
N SER A 78 8.75 3.44 3.73
CA SER A 78 9.35 2.47 2.81
C SER A 78 10.47 3.08 1.98
N GLN A 79 10.32 4.32 1.52
CA GLN A 79 11.36 5.06 0.80
C GLN A 79 12.57 5.34 1.71
N ALA A 80 12.34 5.79 2.95
CA ALA A 80 13.42 6.05 3.90
C ALA A 80 14.22 4.78 4.21
N ILE A 81 13.53 3.66 4.46
CA ILE A 81 14.18 2.35 4.70
C ILE A 81 14.95 1.90 3.46
N SER A 82 14.35 2.01 2.27
CA SER A 82 15.00 1.58 1.03
C SER A 82 16.28 2.37 0.74
N GLN A 83 16.30 3.66 1.05
CA GLN A 83 17.50 4.49 0.93
C GLN A 83 18.56 4.15 1.98
N ALA A 84 18.17 3.94 3.23
CA ALA A 84 19.09 3.61 4.31
C ALA A 84 19.76 2.24 4.13
N GLU A 85 19.02 1.26 3.61
CA GLU A 85 19.45 -0.13 3.46
C GLU A 85 19.84 -0.50 2.01
N ASP A 86 19.93 0.49 1.12
CA ASP A 86 20.29 0.33 -0.29
C ASP A 86 19.41 -0.70 -1.03
N ILE A 87 18.10 -0.68 -0.71
CA ILE A 87 17.13 -1.60 -1.29
C ILE A 87 16.54 -1.00 -2.57
N HIS A 88 16.82 -1.60 -3.71
CA HIS A 88 16.27 -1.20 -5.01
C HIS A 88 15.80 -2.39 -5.84
N ALA A 89 15.02 -2.09 -6.88
CA ALA A 89 14.62 -3.07 -7.87
C ALA A 89 15.55 -3.02 -9.07
N SER A 90 16.12 -4.15 -9.46
CA SER A 90 16.94 -4.22 -10.66
C SER A 90 16.09 -4.22 -11.94
N PRO A 91 16.65 -3.84 -13.09
CA PRO A 91 15.96 -3.93 -14.38
C PRO A 91 15.43 -5.34 -14.69
N GLU A 92 16.19 -6.38 -14.28
CA GLU A 92 15.83 -7.78 -14.47
C GLU A 92 14.62 -8.17 -13.61
N GLU A 93 14.56 -7.70 -12.37
CA GLU A 93 13.42 -7.92 -11.48
C GLU A 93 12.15 -7.24 -12.02
N VAL A 94 12.28 -6.03 -12.52
CA VAL A 94 11.17 -5.31 -13.15
C VAL A 94 10.67 -6.04 -14.40
N ALA A 95 11.58 -6.54 -15.24
CA ALA A 95 11.21 -7.32 -16.43
C ALA A 95 10.51 -8.64 -16.03
N ALA A 96 11.02 -9.34 -15.02
CA ALA A 96 10.42 -10.56 -14.51
C ALA A 96 9.01 -10.30 -13.95
N GLU A 97 8.79 -9.17 -13.27
CA GLU A 97 7.49 -8.81 -12.73
C GLU A 97 6.48 -8.52 -13.85
N TYR A 98 6.86 -7.85 -14.92
CA TYR A 98 5.99 -7.69 -16.09
C TYR A 98 5.60 -9.03 -16.71
N MET A 99 6.53 -9.97 -16.83
CA MET A 99 6.24 -11.31 -17.30
C MET A 99 5.30 -12.08 -16.37
N ARG A 100 5.46 -11.91 -15.04
CA ARG A 100 4.57 -12.51 -14.04
C ARG A 100 3.16 -11.98 -14.17
N LEU A 101 3.00 -10.65 -14.29
CA LEU A 101 1.71 -9.99 -14.47
C LEU A 101 1.04 -10.41 -15.78
N SER A 102 1.81 -10.52 -16.87
CA SER A 102 1.33 -10.99 -18.16
C SER A 102 0.73 -12.40 -18.05
N ARG A 103 1.45 -13.33 -17.42
CA ARG A 103 0.96 -14.70 -17.21
C ARG A 103 -0.27 -14.77 -16.32
N MET A 104 -0.32 -13.96 -15.26
CA MET A 104 -1.48 -13.94 -14.34
C MET A 104 -2.75 -13.40 -14.98
N ASN A 105 -2.62 -12.38 -15.82
CA ASN A 105 -3.77 -11.69 -16.42
C ASN A 105 -4.13 -12.19 -17.81
N GLY A 106 -3.30 -13.04 -18.42
CA GLY A 106 -3.47 -13.47 -19.80
C GLY A 106 -3.32 -12.33 -20.81
N THR A 107 -2.62 -11.25 -20.43
CA THR A 107 -2.47 -10.02 -21.21
C THR A 107 -1.04 -9.90 -21.71
N PRO A 108 -0.79 -9.50 -22.97
CA PRO A 108 0.56 -9.29 -23.49
C PRO A 108 1.36 -8.28 -22.65
N VAL A 109 2.66 -8.53 -22.47
CA VAL A 109 3.56 -7.66 -21.66
C VAL A 109 3.50 -6.20 -22.11
N GLU A 110 3.40 -5.96 -23.41
CA GLU A 110 3.37 -4.61 -23.98
C GLU A 110 2.11 -3.82 -23.56
N GLU A 111 1.00 -4.48 -23.40
CA GLU A 111 -0.23 -3.82 -22.91
C GLU A 111 -0.14 -3.51 -21.42
N ILE A 112 0.48 -4.42 -20.65
CA ILE A 112 0.71 -4.17 -19.23
C ILE A 112 1.67 -2.99 -19.03
N ARG A 113 2.73 -2.89 -19.84
CA ARG A 113 3.67 -1.76 -19.80
C ARG A 113 3.01 -0.42 -20.11
N LYS A 114 2.02 -0.40 -20.99
CA LYS A 114 1.22 0.82 -21.28
C LYS A 114 0.34 1.22 -20.08
N ALA A 115 -0.20 0.24 -19.38
CA ALA A 115 -1.09 0.48 -18.25
C ALA A 115 -0.34 0.76 -16.93
N LEU A 116 0.83 0.18 -16.75
CA LEU A 116 1.68 0.28 -15.55
C LEU A 116 3.06 0.79 -15.91
N PRO A 117 3.38 2.06 -15.59
CA PRO A 117 4.71 2.63 -15.80
C PRO A 117 5.80 1.86 -15.04
N ILE A 118 7.02 1.86 -15.56
CA ILE A 118 8.16 1.15 -14.98
C ILE A 118 8.45 1.59 -13.54
N GLU A 119 8.27 2.86 -13.26
CA GLU A 119 8.47 3.45 -11.94
C GLU A 119 7.47 2.88 -10.91
N ALA A 120 6.23 2.65 -11.32
CA ALA A 120 5.21 2.06 -10.45
C ALA A 120 5.52 0.60 -10.13
N VAL A 121 6.00 -0.16 -11.09
CA VAL A 121 6.41 -1.56 -10.90
C VAL A 121 7.66 -1.63 -10.01
N ALA A 122 8.65 -0.80 -10.26
CA ALA A 122 9.86 -0.71 -9.44
C ALA A 122 9.53 -0.32 -7.99
N ALA A 123 8.69 0.68 -7.78
CA ALA A 123 8.25 1.09 -6.44
C ALA A 123 7.50 -0.03 -5.69
N ALA A 124 6.67 -0.80 -6.39
CA ALA A 124 5.98 -1.95 -5.80
C ALA A 124 6.97 -3.05 -5.38
N LEU A 125 7.98 -3.34 -6.19
CA LEU A 125 9.04 -4.30 -5.88
C LEU A 125 9.88 -3.85 -4.68
N VAL A 126 10.28 -2.57 -4.64
CA VAL A 126 11.01 -1.99 -3.50
C VAL A 126 10.19 -2.11 -2.23
N SER A 127 8.89 -1.77 -2.27
CA SER A 127 8.00 -1.93 -1.12
C SER A 127 7.91 -3.37 -0.63
N GLN A 128 7.87 -4.36 -1.52
CA GLN A 128 7.90 -5.78 -1.16
C GLN A 128 9.22 -6.18 -0.50
N LYS A 129 10.36 -5.71 -1.02
CA LYS A 129 11.69 -5.96 -0.44
C LYS A 129 11.84 -5.33 0.94
N VAL A 130 11.34 -4.12 1.14
CA VAL A 130 11.32 -3.46 2.45
C VAL A 130 10.48 -4.26 3.45
N GLN A 131 9.31 -4.74 3.05
CA GLN A 131 8.47 -5.59 3.91
C GLN A 131 9.19 -6.91 4.28
N GLN A 132 9.90 -7.51 3.34
CA GLN A 132 10.70 -8.70 3.59
C GLN A 132 11.85 -8.43 4.55
N PHE A 133 12.58 -7.33 4.35
CA PHE A 133 13.65 -6.86 5.23
C PHE A 133 13.15 -6.66 6.67
N LEU A 134 12.00 -6.02 6.85
CA LEU A 134 11.40 -5.83 8.17
C LEU A 134 11.03 -7.16 8.84
N LEU A 135 10.50 -8.10 8.07
CA LEU A 135 10.16 -9.44 8.56
C LEU A 135 11.38 -10.22 9.05
N GLU A 136 12.45 -10.22 8.27
CA GLU A 136 13.71 -10.90 8.60
C GLU A 136 14.33 -10.31 9.88
N ASN A 137 14.35 -8.99 10.00
CA ASN A 137 14.87 -8.33 11.19
C ASN A 137 13.99 -8.54 12.43
N ALA A 138 12.67 -8.58 12.29
CA ALA A 138 11.75 -8.86 13.39
C ALA A 138 11.91 -10.30 13.91
N GLN A 139 12.14 -11.27 13.05
CA GLN A 139 12.38 -12.66 13.43
C GLN A 139 13.69 -12.81 14.20
N VAL A 140 14.77 -12.17 13.75
CA VAL A 140 16.07 -12.16 14.44
C VAL A 140 15.93 -11.59 15.86
N THR A 141 15.22 -10.49 16.02
CA THR A 141 15.00 -9.87 17.34
C THR A 141 14.24 -10.81 18.29
N THR A 142 13.26 -11.53 17.79
CA THR A 142 12.47 -12.50 18.58
C THR A 142 13.33 -13.66 19.07
N VAL A 143 14.20 -14.19 18.23
CA VAL A 143 15.14 -15.29 18.59
C VAL A 143 16.14 -14.81 19.66
N MET A 144 16.71 -13.61 19.52
CA MET A 144 17.62 -13.04 20.51
C MET A 144 17.00 -12.81 21.88
N VAL A 145 15.74 -12.38 21.94
CA VAL A 145 15.00 -12.18 23.20
C VAL A 145 14.72 -13.51 23.89
N GLN A 146 14.48 -14.59 23.15
CA GLN A 146 14.28 -15.91 23.71
C GLN A 146 15.59 -16.52 24.25
N ALA A 147 16.70 -16.36 23.53
CA ALA A 147 18.03 -16.86 23.95
C ALA A 147 18.56 -16.18 25.23
N ASN A 148 18.14 -14.94 25.50
CA ASN A 148 18.54 -14.22 26.72
C ASN A 148 17.66 -14.53 27.95
N LYS A 149 16.66 -15.41 27.84
CA LYS A 149 15.78 -15.83 28.92
C LYS A 149 16.07 -17.24 29.49
N GLU A 150 17.02 -17.95 28.90
CA GLU A 150 17.58 -19.21 29.40
C GLU A 150 18.91 -18.94 30.16
#